data_fd7b218a664a4e5681daf420532ae32d
#
_entry.id   fd7b218a664a4e5681daf420532ae32d
#
_cell.length_a   1.000
_cell.length_b   1.000
_cell.length_c   1.000
_cell.angle_alpha   90.00
_cell.angle_beta   90.00
_cell.angle_gamma   90.00
#
_symmetry.space_group_name_H-M   'P 1'
#
loop_
_entity.id
_entity.type
_entity.pdbx_description
1 polymer ?
#
loop_
_entity_poly.entity_id
_entity_poly.type
_entity_poly.pdbx_seq_one_letter_code
_entity_poly.pdbx_strand_id
1 'polypeptide(L)'
;MKRFGFSKLMLVFGLSFIYLPMLILVIYSFNASKLVTVWGGWSFKWYAGLLDNSQLMGSVVRSLEIACYTAIAAVALGTLAAFVLTRVTRFKGRTLFGGLVTAPLVMPEVITGLSLLLLFVAMAQLIGWPMERGIVTIWIAHTTFCAAYVAVVVSARLRELDLSIEEAAMDLGAKPFKVFFLITIPMIAPSLAAGGMMSFALSLDDLVLASFVSGPGSTTLPMEVFSAVRLGVKPEINAVASLILLAVSMVTFMVWYFSRRAEASRKRAIQEAMDQTASESWQQPKKQMVEATA
;
A
#
# COMPACT_ATOMS: atom_id res chain seq x y z
N MET A 1 5.21 40.11 4.34
CA MET A 1 6.25 39.22 4.88
C MET A 1 5.89 38.47 6.18
N LYS A 2 4.87 38.84 6.96
CA LYS A 2 4.49 38.19 8.25
C LYS A 2 3.71 36.85 8.12
N ARG A 3 3.07 36.57 6.99
CA ARG A 3 2.30 35.31 6.78
C ARG A 3 3.17 34.05 6.65
N PHE A 4 4.41 34.18 6.18
CA PHE A 4 5.33 33.06 6.01
C PHE A 4 5.86 32.47 7.33
N GLY A 5 5.91 33.28 8.39
CA GLY A 5 6.32 32.83 9.73
C GLY A 5 5.26 32.00 10.43
N PHE A 6 3.99 32.39 10.35
CA PHE A 6 2.89 31.68 10.99
C PHE A 6 2.65 30.28 10.37
N SER A 7 2.66 30.19 9.04
CA SER A 7 2.50 28.89 8.35
C SER A 7 3.64 27.92 8.68
N LYS A 8 4.88 28.40 8.78
CA LYS A 8 6.02 27.57 9.21
C LYS A 8 5.88 27.11 10.65
N LEU A 9 5.45 28.00 11.55
CA LEU A 9 5.22 27.68 12.96
C LEU A 9 4.15 26.61 13.10
N MET A 10 3.02 26.73 12.39
CA MET A 10 1.94 25.75 12.38
C MET A 10 2.39 24.41 11.80
N LEU A 11 3.18 24.42 10.73
CA LEU A 11 3.75 23.20 10.15
C LEU A 11 4.68 22.48 11.15
N VAL A 12 5.61 23.21 11.79
CA VAL A 12 6.51 22.64 12.78
C VAL A 12 5.74 22.10 13.97
N PHE A 13 4.75 22.84 14.46
CA PHE A 13 3.89 22.40 15.57
C PHE A 13 3.12 21.12 15.21
N GLY A 14 2.46 21.08 14.04
CA GLY A 14 1.73 19.90 13.59
C GLY A 14 2.62 18.67 13.40
N LEU A 15 3.79 18.84 12.76
CA LEU A 15 4.77 17.76 12.61
C LEU A 15 5.29 17.29 13.98
N SER A 16 5.66 18.23 14.88
CA SER A 16 6.11 17.86 16.22
C SER A 16 5.05 17.11 16.99
N PHE A 17 3.79 17.51 16.92
CA PHE A 17 2.69 16.85 17.59
C PHE A 17 2.51 15.39 17.13
N ILE A 18 2.70 15.12 15.85
CA ILE A 18 2.59 13.77 15.26
C ILE A 18 3.84 12.92 15.57
N TYR A 19 5.04 13.48 15.39
CA TYR A 19 6.27 12.70 15.48
C TYR A 19 6.84 12.58 16.89
N LEU A 20 6.55 13.52 17.80
CA LEU A 20 7.07 13.51 19.16
C LEU A 20 6.70 12.24 19.95
N PRO A 21 5.43 11.77 19.95
CA PRO A 21 5.08 10.50 20.60
C PRO A 21 5.84 9.31 20.03
N MET A 22 6.06 9.27 18.71
CA MET A 22 6.82 8.21 18.05
C MET A 22 8.32 8.24 18.47
N LEU A 23 8.91 9.43 18.56
CA LEU A 23 10.28 9.60 19.05
C LEU A 23 10.41 9.17 20.51
N ILE A 24 9.43 9.53 21.34
CA ILE A 24 9.40 9.11 22.75
C ILE A 24 9.34 7.58 22.83
N LEU A 25 8.47 6.93 22.06
CA LEU A 25 8.38 5.47 22.00
C LEU A 25 9.73 4.84 21.61
N VAL A 26 10.40 5.38 20.58
CA VAL A 26 11.73 4.90 20.16
C VAL A 26 12.77 5.09 21.26
N ILE A 27 12.79 6.23 21.94
CA ILE A 27 13.71 6.46 23.06
C ILE A 27 13.44 5.47 24.19
N TYR A 28 12.17 5.29 24.56
CA TYR A 28 11.77 4.36 25.64
C TYR A 28 11.94 2.88 25.27
N SER A 29 12.11 2.53 24.02
CA SER A 29 12.48 1.18 23.61
C SER A 29 13.86 0.75 24.10
N PHE A 30 14.75 1.73 24.35
CA PHE A 30 16.08 1.51 24.94
C PHE A 30 16.11 1.64 26.48
N ASN A 31 14.96 1.86 27.13
CA ASN A 31 14.90 2.01 28.57
C ASN A 31 15.18 0.68 29.28
N ALA A 32 16.14 0.68 30.23
CA ALA A 32 16.47 -0.50 31.01
C ALA A 32 15.39 -0.91 32.02
N SER A 33 14.50 0.00 32.41
CA SER A 33 13.42 -0.27 33.38
C SER A 33 12.36 -1.20 32.80
N LYS A 34 11.77 -2.06 33.68
CA LYS A 34 10.53 -2.81 33.34
C LYS A 34 9.30 -1.92 33.38
N LEU A 35 9.38 -0.78 34.09
CA LEU A 35 8.29 0.20 34.14
C LEU A 35 8.46 1.18 32.99
N VAL A 36 7.47 1.22 32.08
CA VAL A 36 7.51 2.08 30.87
C VAL A 36 7.52 3.58 31.18
N THR A 37 7.11 3.99 32.38
CA THR A 37 7.06 5.39 32.82
C THR A 37 8.32 5.85 33.56
N VAL A 38 9.20 4.95 33.95
CA VAL A 38 10.41 5.24 34.77
C VAL A 38 11.65 4.98 33.92
N TRP A 39 12.47 5.99 33.72
CA TRP A 39 13.72 5.86 33.00
C TRP A 39 14.80 5.17 33.89
N GLY A 40 15.25 4.00 33.46
CA GLY A 40 16.26 3.19 34.16
C GLY A 40 17.65 3.15 33.50
N GLY A 41 17.89 4.03 32.50
CA GLY A 41 19.13 4.05 31.70
C GLY A 41 19.00 3.34 30.35
N TRP A 42 20.06 3.43 29.55
CA TRP A 42 20.11 2.85 28.20
C TRP A 42 20.39 1.35 28.22
N SER A 43 19.62 0.55 27.49
CA SER A 43 19.80 -0.90 27.39
C SER A 43 19.20 -1.45 26.09
N PHE A 44 19.82 -2.48 25.51
CA PHE A 44 19.33 -3.24 24.36
C PHE A 44 18.65 -4.56 24.77
N LYS A 45 18.46 -4.80 26.07
CA LYS A 45 17.96 -6.10 26.55
C LYS A 45 16.63 -6.52 25.98
N TRP A 46 15.73 -5.56 25.71
CA TRP A 46 14.42 -5.85 25.15
C TRP A 46 14.51 -6.34 23.71
N TYR A 47 15.44 -5.81 22.93
CA TYR A 47 15.69 -6.27 21.55
C TYR A 47 16.23 -7.70 21.52
N ALA A 48 17.12 -8.05 22.46
CA ALA A 48 17.61 -9.43 22.61
C ALA A 48 16.49 -10.37 23.03
N GLY A 49 15.65 -9.97 24.00
CA GLY A 49 14.51 -10.77 24.48
C GLY A 49 13.37 -10.95 23.47
N LEU A 50 13.29 -10.13 22.40
CA LEU A 50 12.27 -10.30 21.37
C LEU A 50 12.37 -11.65 20.65
N LEU A 51 13.59 -12.11 20.39
CA LEU A 51 13.83 -13.38 19.69
C LEU A 51 13.37 -14.60 20.51
N ASP A 52 13.36 -14.46 21.83
CA ASP A 52 12.92 -15.52 22.76
C ASP A 52 11.39 -15.51 22.96
N ASN A 53 10.72 -14.41 22.58
CA ASN A 53 9.25 -14.30 22.69
C ASN A 53 8.56 -14.86 21.45
N SER A 54 8.35 -16.17 21.44
CA SER A 54 7.75 -16.90 20.29
C SER A 54 6.34 -16.42 19.94
N GLN A 55 5.54 -15.98 20.93
CA GLN A 55 4.18 -15.49 20.70
C GLN A 55 4.20 -14.17 19.92
N LEU A 56 5.03 -13.21 20.37
CA LEU A 56 5.14 -11.91 19.73
C LEU A 56 5.77 -12.03 18.34
N MET A 57 6.85 -12.81 18.23
CA MET A 57 7.50 -13.05 16.93
C MET A 57 6.56 -13.77 15.95
N GLY A 58 5.80 -14.74 16.43
CA GLY A 58 4.76 -15.42 15.63
C GLY A 58 3.67 -14.45 15.15
N SER A 59 3.25 -13.46 15.96
CA SER A 59 2.27 -12.46 15.54
C SER A 59 2.84 -11.49 14.48
N VAL A 60 4.12 -11.13 14.57
CA VAL A 60 4.82 -10.33 13.55
C VAL A 60 4.83 -11.06 12.21
N VAL A 61 5.28 -12.32 12.20
CA VAL A 61 5.36 -13.12 10.97
C VAL A 61 3.98 -13.29 10.34
N ARG A 62 2.95 -13.63 11.13
CA ARG A 62 1.57 -13.77 10.63
C ARG A 62 1.04 -12.47 10.03
N SER A 63 1.28 -11.33 10.67
CA SER A 63 0.86 -10.03 10.13
C SER A 63 1.53 -9.73 8.80
N LEU A 64 2.84 -10.00 8.67
CA LEU A 64 3.57 -9.81 7.42
C LEU A 64 3.08 -10.75 6.32
N GLU A 65 2.83 -12.02 6.63
CA GLU A 65 2.27 -12.98 5.67
C GLU A 65 0.91 -12.55 5.17
N ILE A 66 -0.02 -12.21 6.08
CA ILE A 66 -1.37 -11.75 5.73
C ILE A 66 -1.27 -10.47 4.88
N ALA A 67 -0.45 -9.50 5.27
CA ALA A 67 -0.29 -8.25 4.53
C ALA A 67 0.28 -8.47 3.12
N CYS A 68 1.27 -9.35 2.96
CA CYS A 68 1.82 -9.72 1.64
C CYS A 68 0.76 -10.38 0.74
N TYR A 69 0.06 -11.40 1.26
CA TYR A 69 -0.98 -12.08 0.48
C TYR A 69 -2.15 -11.16 0.16
N THR A 70 -2.53 -10.29 1.10
CA THR A 70 -3.57 -9.27 0.90
C THR A 70 -3.16 -8.30 -0.19
N ALA A 71 -1.94 -7.77 -0.17
CA ALA A 71 -1.46 -6.82 -1.17
C ALA A 71 -1.51 -7.42 -2.58
N ILE A 72 -1.03 -8.66 -2.75
CA ILE A 72 -1.06 -9.37 -4.05
C ILE A 72 -2.50 -9.57 -4.53
N ALA A 73 -3.36 -10.10 -3.67
CA ALA A 73 -4.76 -10.38 -4.03
C ALA A 73 -5.56 -9.09 -4.29
N ALA A 74 -5.35 -8.05 -3.46
CA ALA A 74 -6.00 -6.76 -3.61
C ALA A 74 -5.58 -6.06 -4.91
N VAL A 75 -4.29 -6.10 -5.28
CA VAL A 75 -3.81 -5.57 -6.56
C VAL A 75 -4.45 -6.32 -7.72
N ALA A 76 -4.51 -7.64 -7.68
CA ALA A 76 -5.13 -8.41 -8.75
C ALA A 76 -6.63 -8.10 -8.89
N LEU A 77 -7.39 -8.23 -7.80
CA LEU A 77 -8.85 -8.03 -7.82
C LEU A 77 -9.23 -6.56 -8.05
N GLY A 78 -8.55 -5.63 -7.39
CA GLY A 78 -8.79 -4.20 -7.54
C GLY A 78 -8.47 -3.70 -8.95
N THR A 79 -7.40 -4.22 -9.58
CA THR A 79 -7.05 -3.88 -10.97
C THR A 79 -8.10 -4.41 -11.94
N LEU A 80 -8.57 -5.64 -11.76
CA LEU A 80 -9.66 -6.19 -12.60
C LEU A 80 -10.95 -5.38 -12.45
N ALA A 81 -11.31 -5.02 -11.20
CA ALA A 81 -12.48 -4.17 -10.94
C ALA A 81 -12.31 -2.78 -11.59
N ALA A 82 -11.14 -2.15 -11.45
CA ALA A 82 -10.82 -0.88 -12.07
C ALA A 82 -10.90 -0.94 -13.60
N PHE A 83 -10.36 -1.99 -14.20
CA PHE A 83 -10.40 -2.20 -15.65
C PHE A 83 -11.85 -2.33 -16.15
N VAL A 84 -12.67 -3.15 -15.50
CA VAL A 84 -14.09 -3.29 -15.84
C VAL A 84 -14.82 -1.95 -15.73
N LEU A 85 -14.61 -1.20 -14.63
CA LEU A 85 -15.28 0.08 -14.40
C LEU A 85 -14.86 1.19 -15.38
N THR A 86 -13.63 1.12 -15.92
CA THR A 86 -13.08 2.16 -16.79
C THR A 86 -13.18 1.83 -18.29
N ARG A 87 -12.94 0.58 -18.67
CA ARG A 87 -12.88 0.13 -20.07
C ARG A 87 -14.20 -0.47 -20.57
N VAL A 88 -14.95 -1.16 -19.70
CA VAL A 88 -16.26 -1.72 -20.08
C VAL A 88 -17.35 -0.70 -19.77
N THR A 89 -17.63 0.16 -20.76
CA THR A 89 -18.51 1.32 -20.58
C THR A 89 -19.99 0.98 -20.48
N ARG A 90 -20.44 -0.12 -21.08
CA ARG A 90 -21.86 -0.49 -21.17
C ARG A 90 -22.10 -1.95 -20.78
N PHE A 91 -22.56 -2.18 -19.55
CA PHE A 91 -23.13 -3.46 -19.12
C PHE A 91 -24.24 -3.24 -18.09
N LYS A 92 -25.19 -4.19 -18.02
CA LYS A 92 -26.29 -4.14 -17.05
C LYS A 92 -25.71 -4.31 -15.65
N GLY A 93 -26.06 -3.40 -14.73
CA GLY A 93 -25.59 -3.45 -13.35
C GLY A 93 -24.26 -2.72 -13.09
N ARG A 94 -23.72 -1.94 -14.02
CA ARG A 94 -22.47 -1.18 -13.84
C ARG A 94 -22.49 -0.29 -12.59
N THR A 95 -23.60 0.42 -12.36
CA THR A 95 -23.74 1.28 -11.18
C THR A 95 -23.72 0.47 -9.88
N LEU A 96 -24.44 -0.67 -9.87
CA LEU A 96 -24.43 -1.58 -8.72
C LEU A 96 -23.04 -2.17 -8.49
N PHE A 97 -22.36 -2.63 -9.53
CA PHE A 97 -20.99 -3.14 -9.43
C PHE A 97 -20.02 -2.09 -8.91
N GLY A 98 -20.08 -0.86 -9.43
CA GLY A 98 -19.27 0.25 -8.92
C GLY A 98 -19.57 0.56 -7.45
N GLY A 99 -20.84 0.60 -7.06
CA GLY A 99 -21.27 0.77 -5.67
C GLY A 99 -20.74 -0.35 -4.76
N LEU A 100 -20.83 -1.61 -5.17
CA LEU A 100 -20.31 -2.75 -4.40
C LEU A 100 -18.79 -2.72 -4.25
N VAL A 101 -18.06 -2.37 -5.31
CA VAL A 101 -16.60 -2.24 -5.26
C VAL A 101 -16.16 -1.14 -4.30
N THR A 102 -16.90 -0.01 -4.25
CA THR A 102 -16.53 1.12 -3.39
C THR A 102 -17.20 1.08 -2.02
N ALA A 103 -18.17 0.19 -1.79
CA ALA A 103 -18.88 0.07 -0.51
C ALA A 103 -17.95 -0.07 0.72
N PRO A 104 -16.88 -0.90 0.68
CA PRO A 104 -15.98 -1.04 1.83
C PRO A 104 -15.30 0.27 2.24
N LEU A 105 -15.14 1.24 1.33
CA LEU A 105 -14.51 2.54 1.63
C LEU A 105 -15.39 3.47 2.45
N VAL A 106 -16.70 3.28 2.38
CA VAL A 106 -17.70 4.14 3.03
C VAL A 106 -18.26 3.51 4.28
N MET A 107 -18.24 2.18 4.35
CA MET A 107 -18.78 1.45 5.50
C MET A 107 -17.80 1.51 6.68
N PRO A 108 -18.29 1.73 7.91
CA PRO A 108 -17.47 1.61 9.10
C PRO A 108 -16.87 0.20 9.24
N GLU A 109 -15.57 0.10 9.54
CA GLU A 109 -14.84 -1.16 9.64
C GLU A 109 -15.49 -2.17 10.60
N VAL A 110 -16.07 -1.68 11.73
CA VAL A 110 -16.77 -2.53 12.70
C VAL A 110 -17.98 -3.23 12.05
N ILE A 111 -18.75 -2.52 11.22
CA ILE A 111 -19.92 -3.09 10.53
C ILE A 111 -19.46 -4.11 9.48
N THR A 112 -18.41 -3.78 8.73
CA THR A 112 -17.82 -4.69 7.75
C THR A 112 -17.27 -5.95 8.41
N GLY A 113 -16.52 -5.79 9.52
CA GLY A 113 -15.99 -6.92 10.28
C GLY A 113 -17.06 -7.83 10.85
N LEU A 114 -18.12 -7.25 11.44
CA LEU A 114 -19.26 -8.02 11.96
C LEU A 114 -20.01 -8.74 10.82
N SER A 115 -20.23 -8.08 9.70
CA SER A 115 -20.90 -8.67 8.54
C SER A 115 -20.11 -9.87 7.97
N LEU A 116 -18.79 -9.73 7.87
CA LEU A 116 -17.90 -10.82 7.43
C LEU A 116 -17.88 -11.98 8.45
N LEU A 117 -17.85 -11.66 9.75
CA LEU A 117 -17.99 -12.69 10.79
C LEU A 117 -19.26 -13.51 10.60
N LEU A 118 -20.41 -12.81 10.47
CA LEU A 118 -21.70 -13.47 10.29
C LEU A 118 -21.76 -14.30 8.99
N LEU A 119 -21.16 -13.76 7.91
CA LEU A 119 -21.03 -14.46 6.64
C LEU A 119 -20.23 -15.76 6.80
N PHE A 120 -19.05 -15.72 7.44
CA PHE A 120 -18.23 -16.91 7.65
C PHE A 120 -18.91 -17.94 8.56
N VAL A 121 -19.64 -17.49 9.59
CA VAL A 121 -20.43 -18.40 10.44
C VAL A 121 -21.56 -19.07 9.64
N ALA A 122 -22.30 -18.30 8.84
CA ALA A 122 -23.36 -18.86 7.99
C ALA A 122 -22.80 -19.83 6.94
N MET A 123 -21.68 -19.50 6.30
CA MET A 123 -21.02 -20.40 5.33
C MET A 123 -20.53 -21.67 6.00
N ALA A 124 -19.95 -21.59 7.20
CA ALA A 124 -19.54 -22.78 7.95
C ALA A 124 -20.71 -23.72 8.23
N GLN A 125 -21.89 -23.17 8.56
CA GLN A 125 -23.11 -23.95 8.81
C GLN A 125 -23.73 -24.54 7.53
N LEU A 126 -23.71 -23.78 6.42
CA LEU A 126 -24.40 -24.19 5.19
C LEU A 126 -23.57 -25.10 4.30
N ILE A 127 -22.27 -24.83 4.18
CA ILE A 127 -21.36 -25.52 3.24
C ILE A 127 -20.13 -26.13 3.93
N GLY A 128 -20.04 -26.05 5.27
CA GLY A 128 -18.92 -26.60 6.04
C GLY A 128 -17.59 -25.83 5.90
N TRP A 129 -17.60 -24.62 5.30
CA TRP A 129 -16.41 -23.82 5.10
C TRP A 129 -16.65 -22.34 5.51
N PRO A 130 -15.69 -21.71 6.19
CA PRO A 130 -14.45 -22.25 6.75
C PRO A 130 -14.72 -23.16 7.96
N MET A 131 -13.95 -24.24 8.12
CA MET A 131 -14.10 -25.12 9.30
C MET A 131 -13.83 -24.34 10.58
N GLU A 132 -12.78 -23.51 10.58
CA GLU A 132 -12.42 -22.60 11.66
C GLU A 132 -12.02 -21.25 11.08
N ARG A 133 -12.26 -20.19 11.85
CA ARG A 133 -11.76 -18.85 11.53
C ARG A 133 -10.25 -18.82 11.81
N GLY A 134 -9.51 -18.02 11.06
CA GLY A 134 -8.07 -17.97 11.18
C GLY A 134 -7.40 -17.05 10.14
N ILE A 135 -6.18 -17.38 9.75
CA ILE A 135 -5.39 -16.58 8.79
C ILE A 135 -6.15 -16.40 7.46
N VAL A 136 -6.82 -17.44 6.96
CA VAL A 136 -7.55 -17.38 5.68
C VAL A 136 -8.74 -16.41 5.75
N THR A 137 -9.51 -16.42 6.83
CA THR A 137 -10.65 -15.51 7.00
C THR A 137 -10.20 -14.07 7.18
N ILE A 138 -9.07 -13.84 7.87
CA ILE A 138 -8.44 -12.52 7.97
C ILE A 138 -7.98 -12.05 6.58
N TRP A 139 -7.27 -12.90 5.85
CA TRP A 139 -6.80 -12.60 4.49
C TRP A 139 -7.94 -12.21 3.55
N ILE A 140 -9.06 -12.96 3.54
CA ILE A 140 -10.22 -12.64 2.70
C ILE A 140 -10.83 -11.28 3.11
N ALA A 141 -11.00 -11.05 4.41
CA ALA A 141 -11.54 -9.79 4.92
C ALA A 141 -10.69 -8.59 4.52
N HIS A 142 -9.37 -8.68 4.75
CA HIS A 142 -8.43 -7.63 4.37
C HIS A 142 -8.38 -7.44 2.85
N THR A 143 -8.38 -8.52 2.07
CA THR A 143 -8.39 -8.45 0.60
C THR A 143 -9.64 -7.73 0.09
N THR A 144 -10.82 -8.04 0.66
CA THR A 144 -12.08 -7.39 0.28
C THR A 144 -12.04 -5.89 0.51
N PHE A 145 -11.51 -5.47 1.66
CA PHE A 145 -11.36 -4.07 2.01
C PHE A 145 -10.29 -3.37 1.14
N CYS A 146 -9.10 -3.94 1.06
CA CYS A 146 -7.97 -3.36 0.33
C CYS A 146 -8.19 -3.30 -1.18
N ALA A 147 -8.91 -4.27 -1.78
CA ALA A 147 -9.22 -4.27 -3.22
C ALA A 147 -10.03 -3.05 -3.64
N ALA A 148 -10.88 -2.51 -2.76
CA ALA A 148 -11.62 -1.29 -3.00
C ALA A 148 -10.69 -0.07 -3.16
N TYR A 149 -9.67 0.06 -2.30
CA TYR A 149 -8.66 1.11 -2.42
C TYR A 149 -7.85 0.99 -3.71
N VAL A 150 -7.38 -0.21 -4.03
CA VAL A 150 -6.65 -0.47 -5.28
C VAL A 150 -7.52 -0.12 -6.49
N ALA A 151 -8.79 -0.52 -6.49
CA ALA A 151 -9.71 -0.23 -7.57
C ALA A 151 -9.85 1.27 -7.83
N VAL A 152 -9.92 2.09 -6.77
CA VAL A 152 -9.98 3.56 -6.91
C VAL A 152 -8.68 4.12 -7.47
N VAL A 153 -7.52 3.75 -6.90
CA VAL A 153 -6.20 4.25 -7.32
C VAL A 153 -5.91 3.89 -8.77
N VAL A 154 -6.16 2.64 -9.14
CA VAL A 154 -5.93 2.14 -10.50
C VAL A 154 -6.94 2.73 -11.48
N SER A 155 -8.22 2.90 -11.08
CA SER A 155 -9.23 3.56 -11.93
C SER A 155 -8.86 5.00 -12.26
N ALA A 156 -8.33 5.74 -11.30
CA ALA A 156 -7.87 7.10 -11.53
C ALA A 156 -6.78 7.12 -12.63
N ARG A 157 -5.79 6.24 -12.53
CA ARG A 157 -4.71 6.15 -13.51
C ARG A 157 -5.19 5.67 -14.89
N LEU A 158 -6.07 4.67 -14.94
CA LEU A 158 -6.62 4.17 -16.21
C LEU A 158 -7.43 5.24 -16.96
N ARG A 159 -8.07 6.18 -16.25
CA ARG A 159 -8.80 7.29 -16.88
C ARG A 159 -7.88 8.37 -17.47
N GLU A 160 -6.66 8.49 -16.96
CA GLU A 160 -5.66 9.43 -17.50
C GLU A 160 -4.95 8.89 -18.74
N LEU A 161 -4.99 7.57 -18.98
CA LEU A 161 -4.36 6.96 -20.13
C LEU A 161 -5.18 7.21 -21.40
N ASP A 162 -4.49 7.62 -22.47
CA ASP A 162 -5.08 7.78 -23.78
C ASP A 162 -5.46 6.40 -24.37
N LEU A 163 -6.74 6.24 -24.67
CA LEU A 163 -7.29 5.03 -25.28
C LEU A 163 -6.70 4.73 -26.67
N SER A 164 -6.24 5.76 -27.38
CA SER A 164 -5.66 5.63 -28.72
C SER A 164 -4.46 4.66 -28.75
N ILE A 165 -3.72 4.54 -27.66
CA ILE A 165 -2.58 3.62 -27.55
C ILE A 165 -3.06 2.16 -27.56
N GLU A 166 -4.14 1.86 -26.82
CA GLU A 166 -4.74 0.53 -26.78
C GLU A 166 -5.41 0.20 -28.12
N GLU A 167 -6.11 1.16 -28.75
CA GLU A 167 -6.77 1.05 -30.04
C GLU A 167 -5.76 0.83 -31.16
N ALA A 168 -4.69 1.63 -31.23
CA ALA A 168 -3.63 1.46 -32.22
C ALA A 168 -2.96 0.06 -32.15
N ALA A 169 -2.77 -0.47 -30.96
CA ALA A 169 -2.23 -1.82 -30.80
C ALA A 169 -3.22 -2.89 -31.30
N MET A 170 -4.52 -2.70 -31.11
CA MET A 170 -5.55 -3.59 -31.64
C MET A 170 -5.65 -3.52 -33.17
N ASP A 171 -5.51 -2.33 -33.76
CA ASP A 171 -5.47 -2.12 -35.21
C ASP A 171 -4.28 -2.84 -35.87
N LEU A 172 -3.14 -2.94 -35.14
CA LEU A 172 -1.99 -3.75 -35.54
C LEU A 172 -2.17 -5.26 -35.31
N GLY A 173 -3.38 -5.71 -34.96
CA GLY A 173 -3.74 -7.13 -34.80
C GLY A 173 -3.48 -7.71 -33.40
N ALA A 174 -3.16 -6.89 -32.40
CA ALA A 174 -3.01 -7.38 -31.03
C ALA A 174 -4.38 -7.73 -30.43
N LYS A 175 -4.49 -8.92 -29.82
CA LYS A 175 -5.72 -9.31 -29.10
C LYS A 175 -5.87 -8.48 -27.82
N PRO A 176 -7.10 -8.16 -27.35
CA PRO A 176 -7.33 -7.35 -26.14
C PRO A 176 -6.57 -7.85 -24.91
N PHE A 177 -6.44 -9.15 -24.73
CA PHE A 177 -5.69 -9.76 -23.64
C PHE A 177 -4.18 -9.44 -23.72
N LYS A 178 -3.59 -9.44 -24.94
CA LYS A 178 -2.20 -9.03 -25.13
C LYS A 178 -2.01 -7.54 -24.85
N VAL A 179 -2.94 -6.71 -25.32
CA VAL A 179 -2.92 -5.26 -25.04
C VAL A 179 -2.95 -5.01 -23.54
N PHE A 180 -3.84 -5.67 -22.81
CA PHE A 180 -3.91 -5.54 -21.35
C PHE A 180 -2.59 -5.85 -20.67
N PHE A 181 -1.97 -7.02 -20.93
CA PHE A 181 -0.75 -7.43 -20.24
C PHE A 181 0.53 -6.75 -20.73
N LEU A 182 0.64 -6.45 -22.02
CA LEU A 182 1.88 -5.91 -22.61
C LEU A 182 1.91 -4.39 -22.69
N ILE A 183 0.75 -3.73 -22.64
CA ILE A 183 0.65 -2.28 -22.79
C ILE A 183 0.02 -1.66 -21.55
N THR A 184 -1.21 -2.03 -21.21
CA THR A 184 -1.96 -1.39 -20.13
C THR A 184 -1.29 -1.62 -18.76
N ILE A 185 -0.97 -2.87 -18.40
CA ILE A 185 -0.32 -3.21 -17.12
C ILE A 185 1.03 -2.48 -16.93
N PRO A 186 1.98 -2.48 -17.89
CA PRO A 186 3.22 -1.71 -17.75
C PRO A 186 3.01 -0.21 -17.61
N MET A 187 2.01 0.37 -18.29
CA MET A 187 1.72 1.79 -18.21
C MET A 187 1.13 2.21 -16.85
N ILE A 188 0.39 1.33 -16.18
CA ILE A 188 -0.17 1.55 -14.84
C ILE A 188 0.69 0.95 -13.72
N ALA A 189 1.83 0.36 -14.03
CA ALA A 189 2.70 -0.31 -13.04
C ALA A 189 3.02 0.57 -11.80
N PRO A 190 3.29 1.88 -11.93
CA PRO A 190 3.48 2.74 -10.77
C PRO A 190 2.25 2.80 -9.84
N SER A 191 1.04 2.79 -10.42
CA SER A 191 -0.20 2.81 -9.65
C SER A 191 -0.52 1.45 -9.02
N LEU A 192 -0.12 0.35 -9.68
CA LEU A 192 -0.19 -0.99 -9.09
C LEU A 192 0.74 -1.11 -7.89
N ALA A 193 1.97 -0.62 -8.02
CA ALA A 193 2.92 -0.60 -6.91
C ALA A 193 2.42 0.26 -5.74
N ALA A 194 1.90 1.46 -6.01
CA ALA A 194 1.32 2.34 -5.00
C ALA A 194 0.11 1.69 -4.31
N GLY A 195 -0.81 1.10 -5.07
CA GLY A 195 -1.97 0.37 -4.55
C GLY A 195 -1.57 -0.84 -3.70
N GLY A 196 -0.56 -1.59 -4.13
CA GLY A 196 -0.02 -2.74 -3.40
C GLY A 196 0.64 -2.33 -2.08
N MET A 197 1.46 -1.27 -2.08
CA MET A 197 2.06 -0.73 -0.86
C MET A 197 1.01 -0.21 0.13
N MET A 198 -0.02 0.48 -0.37
CA MET A 198 -1.14 0.95 0.44
C MET A 198 -1.90 -0.23 1.04
N SER A 199 -2.22 -1.25 0.25
CA SER A 199 -2.90 -2.47 0.73
C SER A 199 -2.07 -3.22 1.77
N PHE A 200 -0.76 -3.31 1.57
CA PHE A 200 0.16 -3.91 2.54
C PHE A 200 0.12 -3.15 3.88
N ALA A 201 0.22 -1.82 3.84
CA ALA A 201 0.18 -0.98 5.04
C ALA A 201 -1.17 -1.10 5.77
N LEU A 202 -2.29 -0.96 5.04
CA LEU A 202 -3.65 -1.08 5.60
C LEU A 202 -3.91 -2.46 6.23
N SER A 203 -3.39 -3.53 5.63
CA SER A 203 -3.53 -4.88 6.19
C SER A 203 -2.62 -5.11 7.38
N LEU A 204 -1.46 -4.45 7.44
CA LEU A 204 -0.49 -4.62 8.53
C LEU A 204 -0.95 -3.96 9.84
N ASP A 205 -1.62 -2.83 9.76
CA ASP A 205 -2.08 -2.06 10.92
C ASP A 205 -3.54 -2.35 11.33
N ASP A 206 -4.25 -3.19 10.56
CA ASP A 206 -5.64 -3.52 10.85
C ASP A 206 -5.78 -4.32 12.15
N LEU A 207 -6.55 -3.75 13.06
CA LEU A 207 -6.96 -4.40 14.30
C LEU A 207 -8.43 -4.82 14.24
N VAL A 208 -9.27 -4.00 13.61
CA VAL A 208 -10.73 -4.09 13.74
C VAL A 208 -11.25 -5.30 12.96
N LEU A 209 -11.01 -5.36 11.65
CA LEU A 209 -11.45 -6.50 10.83
C LEU A 209 -10.83 -7.80 11.34
N ALA A 210 -9.51 -7.79 11.60
CA ALA A 210 -8.81 -8.96 12.13
C ALA A 210 -9.45 -9.49 13.41
N SER A 211 -9.83 -8.62 14.37
CA SER A 211 -10.43 -9.03 15.65
C SER A 211 -11.77 -9.76 15.49
N PHE A 212 -12.59 -9.38 14.49
CA PHE A 212 -13.87 -10.05 14.24
C PHE A 212 -13.71 -11.42 13.58
N VAL A 213 -12.79 -11.55 12.64
CA VAL A 213 -12.68 -12.72 11.78
C VAL A 213 -11.53 -13.67 12.15
N SER A 214 -10.75 -13.34 13.18
CA SER A 214 -9.68 -14.20 13.69
C SER A 214 -10.21 -15.43 14.42
N GLY A 215 -9.34 -16.40 14.61
CA GLY A 215 -9.57 -17.62 15.36
C GLY A 215 -8.34 -18.07 16.13
N PRO A 216 -8.36 -19.27 16.74
CA PRO A 216 -7.24 -19.79 17.48
C PRO A 216 -5.95 -19.77 16.66
N GLY A 217 -4.85 -19.29 17.24
CA GLY A 217 -3.53 -19.27 16.60
C GLY A 217 -3.33 -18.22 15.49
N SER A 218 -4.33 -17.37 15.21
CA SER A 218 -4.25 -16.35 14.14
C SER A 218 -4.12 -14.91 14.66
N THR A 219 -3.67 -14.74 15.89
CA THR A 219 -3.42 -13.42 16.48
C THR A 219 -2.40 -12.63 15.65
N THR A 220 -2.82 -11.46 15.16
CA THR A 220 -1.97 -10.53 14.43
C THR A 220 -1.20 -9.61 15.39
N LEU A 221 -0.18 -8.91 14.89
CA LEU A 221 0.62 -8.00 15.70
C LEU A 221 -0.21 -6.85 16.30
N PRO A 222 -1.11 -6.15 15.58
CA PRO A 222 -1.99 -5.14 16.18
C PRO A 222 -2.85 -5.70 17.32
N MET A 223 -3.36 -6.93 17.18
CA MET A 223 -4.13 -7.60 18.24
C MET A 223 -3.28 -7.90 19.47
N GLU A 224 -2.04 -8.36 19.28
CA GLU A 224 -1.08 -8.63 20.38
C GLU A 224 -0.72 -7.34 21.10
N VAL A 225 -0.40 -6.27 20.36
CA VAL A 225 -0.10 -4.95 20.91
C VAL A 225 -1.28 -4.39 21.70
N PHE A 226 -2.49 -4.48 21.15
CA PHE A 226 -3.70 -4.01 21.82
C PHE A 226 -4.01 -4.78 23.11
N SER A 227 -3.83 -6.10 23.09
CA SER A 227 -3.95 -6.94 24.26
C SER A 227 -2.92 -6.56 25.34
N ALA A 228 -1.67 -6.36 24.93
CA ALA A 228 -0.61 -5.97 25.86
C ALA A 228 -0.85 -4.58 26.48
N VAL A 229 -1.39 -3.63 25.71
CA VAL A 229 -1.75 -2.30 26.25
C VAL A 229 -2.85 -2.39 27.31
N ARG A 230 -3.83 -3.29 27.12
CA ARG A 230 -4.91 -3.51 28.10
C ARG A 230 -4.44 -4.21 29.37
N LEU A 231 -3.50 -5.14 29.27
CA LEU A 231 -2.97 -5.92 30.40
C LEU A 231 -1.81 -5.22 31.14
N GLY A 232 -1.30 -4.14 30.57
CA GLY A 232 -0.13 -3.39 31.02
C GLY A 232 0.97 -3.40 29.99
N VAL A 233 1.40 -2.22 29.58
CA VAL A 233 2.41 -2.04 28.51
C VAL A 233 3.74 -2.66 28.96
N LYS A 234 4.24 -3.61 28.19
CA LYS A 234 5.56 -4.19 28.37
C LYS A 234 6.58 -3.41 27.54
N PRO A 235 7.79 -3.16 28.03
CA PRO A 235 8.83 -2.45 27.27
C PRO A 235 9.22 -3.14 25.94
N GLU A 236 9.01 -4.46 25.84
CA GLU A 236 9.20 -5.24 24.60
C GLU A 236 8.34 -4.72 23.45
N ILE A 237 7.14 -4.21 23.74
CA ILE A 237 6.25 -3.62 22.73
C ILE A 237 6.87 -2.38 22.09
N ASN A 238 7.53 -1.54 22.91
CA ASN A 238 8.25 -0.36 22.40
C ASN A 238 9.40 -0.78 21.47
N ALA A 239 10.10 -1.85 21.78
CA ALA A 239 11.18 -2.37 20.96
C ALA A 239 10.65 -2.90 19.61
N VAL A 240 9.55 -3.67 19.60
CA VAL A 240 8.91 -4.13 18.36
C VAL A 240 8.42 -2.96 17.52
N ALA A 241 7.69 -2.02 18.13
CA ALA A 241 7.20 -0.84 17.43
C ALA A 241 8.34 -0.01 16.82
N SER A 242 9.47 0.12 17.53
CA SER A 242 10.67 0.80 17.01
C SER A 242 11.30 0.07 15.82
N LEU A 243 11.35 -1.26 15.83
CA LEU A 243 11.83 -2.05 14.69
C LEU A 243 10.93 -1.92 13.48
N ILE A 244 9.61 -1.92 13.68
CA ILE A 244 8.63 -1.71 12.60
C ILE A 244 8.79 -0.31 12.00
N LEU A 245 8.88 0.73 12.86
CA LEU A 245 9.14 2.10 12.41
C LEU A 245 10.42 2.20 11.59
N LEU A 246 11.49 1.54 12.06
CA LEU A 246 12.75 1.49 11.33
C LEU A 246 12.60 0.80 9.97
N ALA A 247 11.94 -0.36 9.94
CA ALA A 247 11.71 -1.12 8.71
C ALA A 247 10.89 -0.32 7.69
N VAL A 248 9.77 0.27 8.11
CA VAL A 248 8.91 1.10 7.26
C VAL A 248 9.67 2.33 6.77
N SER A 249 10.43 3.00 7.65
CA SER A 249 11.24 4.16 7.28
C SER A 249 12.32 3.78 6.25
N MET A 250 12.96 2.63 6.42
CA MET A 250 13.98 2.12 5.49
C MET A 250 13.37 1.79 4.12
N VAL A 251 12.23 1.10 4.08
CA VAL A 251 11.52 0.78 2.83
C VAL A 251 11.09 2.07 2.12
N THR A 252 10.50 3.02 2.85
CA THR A 252 10.07 4.30 2.32
C THR A 252 11.25 5.10 1.74
N PHE A 253 12.36 5.14 2.48
CA PHE A 253 13.59 5.79 2.01
C PHE A 253 14.16 5.12 0.74
N MET A 254 14.14 3.79 0.71
CA MET A 254 14.59 3.01 -0.44
C MET A 254 13.74 3.30 -1.68
N VAL A 255 12.41 3.25 -1.53
CA VAL A 255 11.46 3.58 -2.61
C VAL A 255 11.68 5.01 -3.10
N TRP A 256 11.79 5.98 -2.20
CA TRP A 256 12.06 7.37 -2.54
C TRP A 256 13.39 7.54 -3.29
N TYR A 257 14.45 6.88 -2.84
CA TYR A 257 15.77 6.94 -3.45
C TYR A 257 15.77 6.37 -4.88
N PHE A 258 15.15 5.20 -5.09
CA PHE A 258 15.04 4.60 -6.42
C PHE A 258 14.13 5.39 -7.35
N SER A 259 13.01 5.91 -6.86
CA SER A 259 12.10 6.76 -7.62
C SER A 259 12.80 8.03 -8.10
N ARG A 260 13.54 8.70 -7.23
CA ARG A 260 14.32 9.89 -7.62
C ARG A 260 15.39 9.58 -8.67
N ARG A 261 16.07 8.42 -8.55
CA ARG A 261 17.03 8.00 -9.58
C ARG A 261 16.35 7.75 -10.93
N ALA A 262 15.22 7.05 -10.92
CA ALA A 262 14.46 6.77 -12.13
C ALA A 262 13.94 8.06 -12.81
N GLU A 263 13.44 9.02 -12.03
CA GLU A 263 13.05 10.34 -12.57
C GLU A 263 14.23 11.12 -13.16
N ALA A 264 15.38 11.09 -12.51
CA ALA A 264 16.58 11.75 -13.00
C ALA A 264 17.08 11.14 -14.33
N SER A 265 17.07 9.80 -14.45
CA SER A 265 17.42 9.12 -15.71
C SER A 265 16.43 9.47 -16.82
N ARG A 266 15.14 9.48 -16.51
CA ARG A 266 14.08 9.81 -17.47
C ARG A 266 14.20 11.25 -17.97
N LYS A 267 14.49 12.21 -17.07
CA LYS A 267 14.71 13.61 -17.46
C LYS A 267 15.93 13.78 -18.37
N ARG A 268 17.03 13.05 -18.09
CA ARG A 268 18.23 13.05 -18.95
C ARG A 268 17.92 12.48 -20.32
N ALA A 269 17.23 11.35 -20.42
CA ALA A 269 16.86 10.75 -21.69
C ALA A 269 15.94 11.66 -22.53
N ILE A 270 14.99 12.36 -21.91
CA ILE A 270 14.16 13.36 -22.59
C ILE A 270 15.01 14.53 -23.10
N GLN A 271 15.93 15.04 -22.29
CA GLN A 271 16.80 16.14 -22.68
C GLN A 271 17.71 15.76 -23.85
N GLU A 272 18.32 14.59 -23.80
CA GLU A 272 19.16 14.05 -24.89
C GLU A 272 18.35 13.88 -26.18
N ALA A 273 17.11 13.37 -26.10
CA ALA A 273 16.23 13.26 -27.26
C ALA A 273 15.86 14.63 -27.84
N MET A 274 15.58 15.62 -27.00
CA MET A 274 15.31 16.99 -27.45
C MET A 274 16.52 17.63 -28.12
N ASP A 275 17.73 17.46 -27.56
CA ASP A 275 18.96 18.00 -28.10
C ASP A 275 19.32 17.33 -29.46
N GLN A 276 19.05 16.03 -29.61
CA GLN A 276 19.20 15.31 -30.89
C GLN A 276 18.23 15.87 -31.96
N THR A 277 16.96 16.02 -31.61
CA THR A 277 15.96 16.55 -32.53
C THR A 277 16.30 17.99 -32.94
N ALA A 278 16.76 18.83 -32.01
CA ALA A 278 17.22 20.17 -32.30
C ALA A 278 18.44 20.18 -33.25
N SER A 279 19.42 19.29 -33.04
CA SER A 279 20.61 19.20 -33.90
C SER A 279 20.26 18.72 -35.31
N GLU A 280 19.33 17.81 -35.48
CA GLU A 280 18.85 17.34 -36.78
C GLU A 280 18.10 18.44 -37.55
N SER A 281 17.27 19.22 -36.84
CA SER A 281 16.52 20.33 -37.45
C SER A 281 17.43 21.42 -38.00
N TRP A 282 18.60 21.66 -37.40
CA TRP A 282 19.61 22.61 -37.90
C TRP A 282 20.43 22.05 -39.08
N GLN A 283 20.53 20.74 -39.25
CA GLN A 283 21.28 20.14 -40.36
C GLN A 283 20.46 20.01 -41.66
N GLN A 284 19.15 19.86 -41.58
CA GLN A 284 18.27 19.71 -42.76
C GLN A 284 18.34 20.93 -43.74
N PRO A 285 18.29 22.21 -43.32
CA PRO A 285 18.39 23.33 -44.24
C PRO A 285 19.76 23.40 -44.94
N LYS A 286 20.84 23.01 -44.26
CA LYS A 286 22.20 23.00 -44.84
C LYS A 286 22.36 21.96 -45.93
N LYS A 287 21.79 20.76 -45.76
CA LYS A 287 21.79 19.70 -46.79
C LYS A 287 21.01 20.12 -48.04
N GLN A 288 19.82 20.72 -47.84
CA GLN A 288 19.00 21.17 -48.96
C GLN A 288 19.69 22.33 -49.73
N MET A 289 20.43 23.21 -49.07
CA MET A 289 21.19 24.27 -49.74
C MET A 289 22.37 23.73 -50.54
N VAL A 290 23.04 22.71 -50.07
CA VAL A 290 24.18 22.06 -50.80
C VAL A 290 23.68 21.30 -52.03
N GLU A 291 22.55 20.63 -51.92
CA GLU A 291 21.93 19.92 -53.06
C GLU A 291 21.34 20.87 -54.11
N ALA A 292 20.90 22.07 -53.72
CA ALA A 292 20.42 23.08 -54.66
C ALA A 292 21.52 23.87 -55.41
N THR A 293 22.78 23.76 -54.97
CA THR A 293 23.94 24.43 -55.57
C THR A 293 24.87 23.50 -56.35
N ALA A 294 24.59 22.20 -56.35
CA ALA A 294 25.25 21.18 -57.18
C ALA A 294 24.43 20.83 -58.42
#